data_0b04ab33185d813fbdddd8696b0def47
#
_entry.id   0b04ab33185d813fbdddd8696b0def47
#
_cell.length_a   1.000
_cell.length_b   1.000
_cell.length_c   1.000
_cell.angle_alpha   90.00
_cell.angle_beta   90.00
_cell.angle_gamma   90.00
#
_symmetry.space_group_name_H-M   'P 1'
#
loop_
_entity.id
_entity.type
_entity.pdbx_description
1 polymer ?
#
loop_
_entity_poly.entity_id
_entity_poly.type
_entity_poly.pdbx_seq_one_letter_code
_entity_poly.pdbx_strand_id
1 'polypeptide(L)'
;MLVDAPLHMGPAKSSGDLKKRVDAADSICIMVTMRFLVALLLCLTCIAQDKAHDAILQKDGIRNALLYDQAIKANIRPEMRKELAPIVAAIRYAENGRPGIEYGCLSKYAKDRGYRRQAGECACTVQKNYDRWVKAGKHGKFIIFLGRVYCPVGAKNDPKGLNVHWIRNVSHYVKRFK
;
A
#
# COMPACT_ATOMS: atom_id res chain seq x y z
N MET A 1 -50.35 -64.21 -36.14
CA MET A 1 -49.41 -63.45 -36.98
C MET A 1 -48.77 -62.35 -36.07
N LEU A 2 -47.58 -62.62 -35.60
CA LEU A 2 -46.80 -61.69 -34.87
C LEU A 2 -45.80 -61.06 -35.85
N VAL A 3 -45.84 -59.75 -36.01
CA VAL A 3 -44.92 -58.96 -36.88
C VAL A 3 -43.79 -58.43 -36.01
N ASP A 4 -42.55 -58.93 -36.21
CA ASP A 4 -41.34 -58.52 -35.61
C ASP A 4 -40.98 -57.14 -36.14
N ALA A 5 -40.82 -56.13 -35.21
CA ALA A 5 -40.29 -54.80 -35.51
C ALA A 5 -38.76 -54.84 -35.39
N PRO A 6 -37.97 -54.26 -36.32
CA PRO A 6 -36.52 -54.23 -36.23
C PRO A 6 -36.03 -53.16 -35.19
N LEU A 7 -35.13 -53.59 -34.30
CA LEU A 7 -34.40 -52.76 -33.39
C LEU A 7 -33.43 -51.81 -34.16
N HIS A 8 -33.70 -50.51 -34.15
CA HIS A 8 -32.83 -49.50 -34.70
C HIS A 8 -31.67 -49.33 -33.76
N MET A 9 -30.50 -49.90 -34.07
CA MET A 9 -29.26 -49.53 -33.41
C MET A 9 -28.81 -48.14 -33.90
N GLY A 10 -28.81 -47.20 -32.99
CA GLY A 10 -28.27 -45.85 -33.26
C GLY A 10 -26.72 -45.87 -33.47
N PRO A 11 -26.16 -44.92 -34.21
CA PRO A 11 -24.74 -44.91 -34.57
C PRO A 11 -23.85 -44.84 -33.33
N ALA A 12 -22.82 -45.70 -33.29
CA ALA A 12 -21.79 -45.69 -32.24
C ALA A 12 -21.07 -44.33 -32.21
N LYS A 13 -21.04 -43.68 -31.05
CA LYS A 13 -20.33 -42.41 -30.84
C LYS A 13 -18.85 -42.61 -31.11
N SER A 14 -18.31 -41.82 -32.04
CA SER A 14 -16.93 -41.86 -32.47
C SER A 14 -15.98 -41.54 -31.30
N SER A 15 -14.87 -42.28 -31.17
CA SER A 15 -13.83 -42.11 -30.14
C SER A 15 -13.19 -40.69 -30.15
N GLY A 16 -13.31 -39.98 -31.27
CA GLY A 16 -12.84 -38.60 -31.42
C GLY A 16 -13.59 -37.55 -30.58
N ASP A 17 -14.89 -37.78 -30.29
CA ASP A 17 -15.70 -36.89 -29.47
C ASP A 17 -15.36 -36.98 -27.98
N LEU A 18 -14.92 -38.16 -27.51
CA LEU A 18 -14.49 -38.34 -26.13
C LEU A 18 -13.18 -37.58 -25.84
N LYS A 19 -12.20 -37.65 -26.76
CA LYS A 19 -10.91 -36.97 -26.63
C LYS A 19 -11.07 -35.47 -26.61
N LYS A 20 -11.89 -34.87 -27.49
CA LYS A 20 -12.18 -33.42 -27.49
C LYS A 20 -12.84 -32.93 -26.18
N ARG A 21 -13.66 -33.76 -25.54
CA ARG A 21 -14.30 -33.43 -24.25
C ARG A 21 -13.32 -33.47 -23.09
N VAL A 22 -12.36 -34.39 -23.08
CA VAL A 22 -11.31 -34.46 -22.06
C VAL A 22 -10.37 -33.27 -22.20
N ASP A 23 -9.90 -32.96 -23.41
CA ASP A 23 -9.03 -31.81 -23.68
C ASP A 23 -9.68 -30.45 -23.30
N ALA A 24 -11.00 -30.31 -23.51
CA ALA A 24 -11.76 -29.13 -23.11
C ALA A 24 -11.92 -29.02 -21.57
N ALA A 25 -12.12 -30.14 -20.88
CA ALA A 25 -12.25 -30.17 -19.41
C ALA A 25 -10.92 -29.81 -18.74
N ASP A 26 -9.80 -30.30 -19.27
CA ASP A 26 -8.46 -29.99 -18.77
C ASP A 26 -8.11 -28.47 -18.97
N SER A 27 -8.47 -27.92 -20.13
CA SER A 27 -8.30 -26.49 -20.42
C SER A 27 -9.12 -25.59 -19.49
N ILE A 28 -10.35 -25.98 -19.16
CA ILE A 28 -11.20 -25.23 -18.21
C ILE A 28 -10.62 -25.33 -16.80
N CYS A 29 -10.15 -26.50 -16.39
CA CYS A 29 -9.56 -26.71 -15.08
C CYS A 29 -8.30 -25.83 -14.89
N ILE A 30 -7.42 -25.76 -15.90
CA ILE A 30 -6.22 -24.92 -15.91
C ILE A 30 -6.59 -23.44 -15.82
N MET A 31 -7.58 -22.96 -16.59
CA MET A 31 -8.02 -21.56 -16.54
C MET A 31 -8.62 -21.16 -15.20
N VAL A 32 -9.40 -22.03 -14.57
CA VAL A 32 -9.98 -21.81 -13.25
C VAL A 32 -8.87 -21.74 -12.19
N THR A 33 -7.92 -22.68 -12.23
CA THR A 33 -6.78 -22.71 -11.29
C THR A 33 -5.89 -21.45 -11.42
N MET A 34 -5.60 -21.01 -12.65
CA MET A 34 -4.86 -19.77 -12.91
C MET A 34 -5.59 -18.53 -12.37
N ARG A 35 -6.91 -18.45 -12.51
CA ARG A 35 -7.70 -17.33 -11.97
C ARG A 35 -7.67 -17.30 -10.44
N PHE A 36 -7.76 -18.46 -9.79
CA PHE A 36 -7.62 -18.57 -8.33
C PHE A 36 -6.22 -18.21 -7.85
N LEU A 37 -5.16 -18.61 -8.56
CA LEU A 37 -3.78 -18.25 -8.23
C LEU A 37 -3.55 -16.74 -8.37
N VAL A 38 -4.05 -16.12 -9.44
CA VAL A 38 -3.95 -14.67 -9.65
C VAL A 38 -4.74 -13.91 -8.59
N ALA A 39 -5.95 -14.35 -8.23
CA ALA A 39 -6.74 -13.75 -7.15
C ALA A 39 -6.05 -13.90 -5.79
N LEU A 40 -5.43 -15.06 -5.52
CA LEU A 40 -4.66 -15.29 -4.29
C LEU A 40 -3.39 -14.42 -4.23
N LEU A 41 -2.66 -14.28 -5.36
CA LEU A 41 -1.51 -13.37 -5.45
C LEU A 41 -1.92 -11.90 -5.26
N LEU A 42 -3.05 -11.47 -5.84
CA LEU A 42 -3.60 -10.12 -5.65
C LEU A 42 -4.03 -9.90 -4.20
N CYS A 43 -4.60 -10.91 -3.53
CA CYS A 43 -4.93 -10.84 -2.10
C CYS A 43 -3.68 -10.74 -1.23
N LEU A 44 -2.61 -11.51 -1.53
CA LEU A 44 -1.34 -11.47 -0.79
C LEU A 44 -0.59 -10.13 -0.99
N THR A 45 -0.72 -9.49 -2.15
CA THR A 45 -0.15 -8.14 -2.37
C THR A 45 -0.94 -7.05 -1.65
N CYS A 46 -2.25 -7.23 -1.43
CA CYS A 46 -3.06 -6.35 -0.57
C CYS A 46 -2.63 -6.43 0.91
N ILE A 47 -2.28 -7.61 1.42
CA ILE A 47 -1.88 -7.79 2.84
C ILE A 47 -0.60 -6.99 3.18
N ALA A 48 0.32 -6.80 2.23
CA ALA A 48 1.56 -6.03 2.47
C ALA A 48 1.34 -4.50 2.56
N GLN A 49 0.18 -3.99 2.15
CA GLN A 49 -0.17 -2.57 2.22
C GLN A 49 -0.79 -2.19 3.56
N ASP A 50 -1.18 -3.19 4.35
CA ASP A 50 -2.00 -3.04 5.55
C ASP A 50 -1.28 -2.49 6.78
N LYS A 51 0.01 -2.79 7.00
CA LYS A 51 0.66 -2.43 8.27
C LYS A 51 0.70 -0.92 8.55
N ALA A 52 0.90 -0.09 7.53
CA ALA A 52 0.88 1.36 7.70
C ALA A 52 -0.53 1.89 7.93
N HIS A 53 -1.53 1.35 7.21
CA HIS A 53 -2.94 1.63 7.43
C HIS A 53 -3.37 1.20 8.83
N ASP A 54 -3.08 -0.04 9.23
CA ASP A 54 -3.43 -0.61 10.52
C ASP A 54 -2.80 0.18 11.68
N ALA A 55 -1.56 0.64 11.51
CA ALA A 55 -0.93 1.51 12.49
C ALA A 55 -1.73 2.81 12.67
N ILE A 56 -2.14 3.48 11.57
CA ILE A 56 -2.95 4.70 11.66
C ILE A 56 -4.35 4.40 12.20
N LEU A 57 -4.95 3.28 11.80
CA LEU A 57 -6.25 2.81 12.34
C LEU A 57 -6.20 2.65 13.86
N GLN A 58 -5.15 2.01 14.36
CA GLN A 58 -4.93 1.80 15.80
C GLN A 58 -4.70 3.12 16.56
N LYS A 59 -3.93 4.05 15.96
CA LYS A 59 -3.56 5.31 16.62
C LYS A 59 -4.67 6.36 16.57
N ASP A 60 -5.30 6.54 15.41
CA ASP A 60 -6.14 7.71 15.11
C ASP A 60 -7.59 7.33 14.74
N GLY A 61 -7.91 6.04 14.67
CA GLY A 61 -9.24 5.51 14.34
C GLY A 61 -9.54 5.45 12.85
N ILE A 62 -10.64 4.75 12.51
CA ILE A 62 -11.02 4.40 11.14
C ILE A 62 -11.16 5.62 10.21
N ARG A 63 -11.79 6.70 10.68
CA ARG A 63 -11.98 7.91 9.87
C ARG A 63 -10.64 8.48 9.41
N ASN A 64 -9.67 8.56 10.31
CA ASN A 64 -8.36 9.13 10.03
C ASN A 64 -7.49 8.18 9.20
N ALA A 65 -7.64 6.86 9.36
CA ALA A 65 -7.00 5.88 8.49
C ALA A 65 -7.47 6.01 7.03
N LEU A 66 -8.77 6.19 6.79
CA LEU A 66 -9.29 6.45 5.45
C LEU A 66 -8.78 7.78 4.85
N LEU A 67 -8.67 8.83 5.67
CA LEU A 67 -8.11 10.11 5.23
C LEU A 67 -6.61 10.01 4.94
N TYR A 68 -5.87 9.20 5.70
CA TYR A 68 -4.48 8.84 5.44
C TYR A 68 -4.33 8.14 4.08
N ASP A 69 -5.13 7.12 3.81
CA ASP A 69 -5.09 6.40 2.53
C ASP A 69 -5.36 7.32 1.33
N GLN A 70 -6.35 8.22 1.47
CA GLN A 70 -6.62 9.23 0.45
C GLN A 70 -5.42 10.17 0.24
N ALA A 71 -4.75 10.57 1.32
CA ALA A 71 -3.56 11.41 1.25
C ALA A 71 -2.40 10.70 0.56
N ILE A 72 -2.15 9.42 0.90
CA ILE A 72 -1.14 8.58 0.25
C ILE A 72 -1.43 8.43 -1.24
N LYS A 73 -2.68 8.07 -1.60
CA LYS A 73 -3.10 7.90 -3.01
C LYS A 73 -2.92 9.18 -3.84
N ALA A 74 -3.18 10.34 -3.24
CA ALA A 74 -3.11 11.63 -3.93
C ALA A 74 -1.69 12.18 -4.07
N ASN A 75 -0.75 11.85 -3.18
CA ASN A 75 0.53 12.53 -3.08
C ASN A 75 1.76 11.61 -3.27
N ILE A 76 1.58 10.28 -3.26
CA ILE A 76 2.67 9.32 -3.48
C ILE A 76 2.39 8.55 -4.77
N ARG A 77 3.39 8.49 -5.64
CA ARG A 77 3.33 7.71 -6.89
C ARG A 77 3.00 6.25 -6.59
N PRO A 78 2.14 5.59 -7.40
CA PRO A 78 1.67 4.22 -7.14
C PRO A 78 2.81 3.22 -6.85
N GLU A 79 3.86 3.25 -7.66
CA GLU A 79 5.03 2.37 -7.54
C GLU A 79 5.85 2.60 -6.27
N MET A 80 5.73 3.78 -5.66
CA MET A 80 6.47 4.16 -4.45
C MET A 80 5.68 3.97 -3.15
N ARG A 81 4.38 3.68 -3.22
CA ARG A 81 3.51 3.62 -2.04
C ARG A 81 3.99 2.58 -1.03
N LYS A 82 4.39 1.40 -1.50
CA LYS A 82 4.90 0.32 -0.63
C LYS A 82 6.12 0.77 0.19
N GLU A 83 6.97 1.63 -0.38
CA GLU A 83 8.17 2.13 0.30
C GLU A 83 7.89 3.34 1.18
N LEU A 84 7.09 4.30 0.70
CA LEU A 84 6.95 5.62 1.32
C LEU A 84 5.76 5.75 2.26
N ALA A 85 4.67 4.99 2.08
CA ALA A 85 3.53 5.03 3.00
C ALA A 85 3.93 4.65 4.44
N PRO A 86 4.74 3.59 4.69
CA PRO A 86 5.24 3.31 6.03
C PRO A 86 6.03 4.46 6.66
N ILE A 87 6.72 5.27 5.86
CA ILE A 87 7.47 6.44 6.36
C ILE A 87 6.50 7.53 6.81
N VAL A 88 5.44 7.81 6.05
CA VAL A 88 4.40 8.79 6.43
C VAL A 88 3.71 8.37 7.72
N ALA A 89 3.33 7.09 7.86
CA ALA A 89 2.75 6.56 9.10
C ALA A 89 3.74 6.67 10.28
N ALA A 90 5.02 6.37 10.05
CA ALA A 90 6.07 6.50 11.07
C ALA A 90 6.26 7.94 11.54
N ILE A 91 6.17 8.92 10.64
CA ILE A 91 6.20 10.35 11.00
C ILE A 91 5.01 10.69 11.91
N ARG A 92 3.78 10.22 11.58
CA ARG A 92 2.62 10.43 12.45
C ARG A 92 2.84 9.93 13.88
N TYR A 93 3.52 8.80 14.01
CA TYR A 93 3.86 8.26 15.33
C TYR A 93 4.96 9.04 16.04
N ALA A 94 5.99 9.48 15.31
CA ALA A 94 7.12 10.22 15.87
C ALA A 94 6.75 11.63 16.31
N GLU A 95 5.91 12.33 15.52
CA GLU A 95 5.47 13.70 15.82
C GLU A 95 4.52 13.78 17.01
N ASN A 96 3.69 12.76 17.21
CA ASN A 96 2.68 12.73 18.29
C ASN A 96 1.88 14.04 18.42
N GLY A 97 1.65 14.72 17.30
CA GLY A 97 1.03 16.03 17.24
C GLY A 97 -0.44 16.01 17.67
N ARG A 98 -0.90 17.11 18.29
CA ARG A 98 -2.30 17.37 18.61
C ARG A 98 -3.13 17.54 17.33
N PRO A 99 -4.50 17.51 17.41
CA PRO A 99 -5.36 17.87 16.29
C PRO A 99 -4.95 19.19 15.62
N GLY A 100 -4.87 19.19 14.28
CA GLY A 100 -4.43 20.31 13.46
C GLY A 100 -2.95 20.34 13.13
N ILE A 101 -2.09 19.60 13.87
CA ILE A 101 -0.66 19.43 13.61
C ILE A 101 -0.20 17.98 13.78
N GLU A 102 -1.05 17.01 13.43
CA GLU A 102 -0.85 15.58 13.71
C GLU A 102 0.46 15.04 13.14
N TYR A 103 0.89 15.57 12.00
CA TYR A 103 2.13 15.20 11.30
C TYR A 103 3.26 16.23 11.47
N GLY A 104 3.12 17.19 12.40
CA GLY A 104 4.12 18.24 12.59
C GLY A 104 4.20 19.26 11.44
N CYS A 105 3.29 19.23 10.47
CA CYS A 105 3.29 20.17 9.35
C CYS A 105 2.78 21.55 9.77
N LEU A 106 3.69 22.52 9.88
CA LEU A 106 3.39 23.87 10.36
C LEU A 106 3.12 24.89 9.24
N SER A 107 3.09 24.45 7.97
CA SER A 107 2.77 25.32 6.84
C SER A 107 1.35 25.89 6.96
N LYS A 108 1.15 27.12 6.44
CA LYS A 108 -0.20 27.75 6.37
C LYS A 108 -1.23 26.93 5.59
N TYR A 109 -0.77 25.97 4.80
CA TYR A 109 -1.62 25.09 3.98
C TYR A 109 -2.08 23.82 4.71
N ALA A 110 -1.42 23.46 5.82
CA ALA A 110 -1.68 22.23 6.57
C ALA A 110 -2.07 22.49 8.03
N LYS A 111 -1.44 23.45 8.71
CA LYS A 111 -1.69 23.77 10.11
C LYS A 111 -3.17 24.16 10.33
N ASP A 112 -3.83 23.46 11.25
CA ASP A 112 -5.23 23.65 11.62
C ASP A 112 -6.25 23.51 10.44
N ARG A 113 -5.83 22.81 9.35
CA ARG A 113 -6.64 22.53 8.15
C ARG A 113 -7.20 21.11 8.12
N GLY A 114 -7.12 20.39 9.24
CA GLY A 114 -7.65 19.04 9.42
C GLY A 114 -6.69 17.93 8.99
N TYR A 115 -7.00 16.72 9.46
CA TYR A 115 -6.15 15.54 9.35
C TYR A 115 -5.69 15.24 7.91
N ARG A 116 -6.62 15.26 6.94
CA ARG A 116 -6.31 15.00 5.53
C ARG A 116 -5.25 15.95 4.97
N ARG A 117 -5.29 17.24 5.35
CA ARG A 117 -4.31 18.23 4.91
C ARG A 117 -2.95 17.99 5.55
N GLN A 118 -2.92 17.64 6.84
CA GLN A 118 -1.70 17.27 7.54
C GLN A 118 -1.05 16.03 6.91
N ALA A 119 -1.79 14.94 6.71
CA ALA A 119 -1.31 13.73 6.07
C ALA A 119 -0.85 13.99 4.62
N GLY A 120 -1.61 14.79 3.86
CA GLY A 120 -1.30 15.15 2.47
C GLY A 120 -0.01 15.96 2.34
N GLU A 121 0.21 16.96 3.19
CA GLU A 121 1.43 17.77 3.19
C GLU A 121 2.64 16.92 3.58
N CYS A 122 2.50 16.05 4.59
CA CYS A 122 3.52 15.09 4.96
C CYS A 122 3.87 14.16 3.79
N ALA A 123 2.89 13.52 3.17
CA ALA A 123 3.09 12.61 2.04
C ALA A 123 3.76 13.32 0.85
N CYS A 124 3.30 14.52 0.50
CA CYS A 124 3.91 15.35 -0.54
C CYS A 124 5.38 15.68 -0.23
N THR A 125 5.68 16.04 1.01
CA THR A 125 7.04 16.33 1.47
C THR A 125 7.93 15.10 1.38
N VAL A 126 7.44 13.94 1.81
CA VAL A 126 8.16 12.67 1.71
C VAL A 126 8.46 12.32 0.25
N GLN A 127 7.45 12.39 -0.65
CA GLN A 127 7.64 12.11 -2.08
C GLN A 127 8.65 13.05 -2.72
N LYS A 128 8.51 14.38 -2.53
CA LYS A 128 9.43 15.37 -3.11
C LYS A 128 10.86 15.19 -2.63
N ASN A 129 11.06 14.86 -1.35
CA ASN A 129 12.40 14.65 -0.83
C ASN A 129 12.98 13.30 -1.26
N TYR A 130 12.15 12.28 -1.48
CA TYR A 130 12.59 11.04 -2.09
C TYR A 130 13.12 11.29 -3.52
N ASP A 131 12.39 12.06 -4.32
CA ASP A 131 12.83 12.41 -5.68
C ASP A 131 14.15 13.21 -5.68
N ARG A 132 14.32 14.14 -4.74
CA ARG A 132 15.58 14.88 -4.55
C ARG A 132 16.73 13.96 -4.14
N TRP A 133 16.49 13.04 -3.23
CA TRP A 133 17.49 12.06 -2.79
C TRP A 133 17.91 11.12 -3.91
N VAL A 134 16.95 10.65 -4.73
CA VAL A 134 17.24 9.85 -5.93
C VAL A 134 18.07 10.66 -6.93
N LYS A 135 17.68 11.91 -7.22
CA LYS A 135 18.43 12.81 -8.12
C LYS A 135 19.84 13.10 -7.63
N ALA A 136 20.05 13.12 -6.32
CA ALA A 136 21.35 13.28 -5.68
C ALA A 136 22.19 11.99 -5.60
N GLY A 137 21.80 10.90 -6.30
CA GLY A 137 22.54 9.65 -6.35
C GLY A 137 22.30 8.69 -5.19
N LYS A 138 21.23 8.87 -4.40
CA LYS A 138 20.84 7.98 -3.26
C LYS A 138 21.93 7.82 -2.19
N HIS A 139 22.75 8.84 -1.96
CA HIS A 139 23.81 8.78 -0.95
C HIS A 139 23.24 8.67 0.47
N GLY A 140 23.65 7.63 1.20
CA GLY A 140 23.20 7.37 2.56
C GLY A 140 21.75 6.90 2.66
N LYS A 141 21.23 6.87 3.89
CA LYS A 141 19.84 6.42 4.15
C LYS A 141 18.85 7.56 3.90
N PHE A 142 17.76 7.28 3.17
CA PHE A 142 16.73 8.28 2.86
C PHE A 142 16.16 8.96 4.11
N ILE A 143 15.93 8.23 5.22
CA ILE A 143 15.42 8.82 6.48
C ILE A 143 16.35 9.89 7.04
N ILE A 144 17.67 9.73 6.88
CA ILE A 144 18.65 10.75 7.31
C ILE A 144 18.54 12.00 6.43
N PHE A 145 18.43 11.80 5.11
CA PHE A 145 18.22 12.90 4.17
C PHE A 145 16.92 13.65 4.48
N LEU A 146 15.82 12.92 4.65
CA LEU A 146 14.50 13.48 4.97
C LEU A 146 14.52 14.24 6.31
N GLY A 147 15.17 13.71 7.34
CA GLY A 147 15.22 14.33 8.67
C GLY A 147 15.88 15.71 8.66
N ARG A 148 16.88 15.92 7.81
CA ARG A 148 17.54 17.24 7.65
C ARG A 148 16.60 18.32 7.11
N VAL A 149 15.55 17.93 6.40
CA VAL A 149 14.56 18.85 5.82
C VAL A 149 13.31 18.94 6.68
N TYR A 150 12.83 17.80 7.16
CA TYR A 150 11.56 17.72 7.88
C TYR A 150 11.68 18.26 9.32
N CYS A 151 12.76 17.92 9.99
CA CYS A 151 12.99 18.20 11.39
C CYS A 151 14.46 18.57 11.63
N PRO A 152 14.92 19.73 11.12
CA PRO A 152 16.33 20.12 11.21
C PRO A 152 16.74 20.39 12.66
N VAL A 153 17.88 19.81 13.06
CA VAL A 153 18.47 20.06 14.38
C VAL A 153 18.86 21.55 14.51
N GLY A 154 18.52 22.16 15.64
CA GLY A 154 18.80 23.58 15.88
C GLY A 154 17.80 24.54 15.20
N ALA A 155 16.68 24.06 14.70
CA ALA A 155 15.62 24.91 14.17
C ALA A 155 15.04 25.84 15.28
N LYS A 156 14.64 27.08 14.91
CA LYS A 156 14.04 28.04 15.83
C LYS A 156 12.82 27.55 16.59
N ASN A 157 12.07 26.61 15.99
CA ASN A 157 10.89 25.99 16.58
C ASN A 157 11.21 24.76 17.45
N ASP A 158 12.49 24.45 17.67
CA ASP A 158 12.96 23.38 18.54
C ASP A 158 13.83 23.89 19.70
N PRO A 159 13.28 24.71 20.62
CA PRO A 159 14.06 25.31 21.71
C PRO A 159 14.58 24.27 22.73
N LYS A 160 14.01 23.05 22.72
CA LYS A 160 14.43 21.96 23.60
C LYS A 160 15.40 20.98 22.92
N GLY A 161 15.76 21.19 21.66
CA GLY A 161 16.68 20.32 20.91
C GLY A 161 16.16 18.90 20.64
N LEU A 162 14.83 18.68 20.62
CA LEU A 162 14.24 17.37 20.49
C LEU A 162 14.38 16.77 19.08
N ASN A 163 14.64 17.65 18.08
CA ASN A 163 14.83 17.21 16.68
C ASN A 163 15.99 16.23 16.51
N VAL A 164 16.96 16.21 17.41
CA VAL A 164 18.06 15.22 17.40
C VAL A 164 17.55 13.77 17.48
N HIS A 165 16.40 13.54 18.06
CA HIS A 165 15.80 12.20 18.22
C HIS A 165 14.91 11.76 17.05
N TRP A 166 14.53 12.69 16.15
CA TRP A 166 13.55 12.44 15.10
C TRP A 166 13.92 11.26 14.19
N ILE A 167 15.17 11.25 13.67
CA ILE A 167 15.63 10.19 12.76
C ILE A 167 15.54 8.82 13.42
N ARG A 168 15.94 8.69 14.70
CA ARG A 168 15.87 7.45 15.46
C ARG A 168 14.41 6.99 15.63
N ASN A 169 13.54 7.93 16.02
CA ASN A 169 12.13 7.63 16.27
C ASN A 169 11.40 7.18 14.99
N VAL A 170 11.55 7.94 13.88
CA VAL A 170 10.96 7.57 12.59
C VAL A 170 11.51 6.23 12.11
N SER A 171 12.85 6.01 12.19
CA SER A 171 13.46 4.74 11.79
C SER A 171 12.93 3.54 12.58
N HIS A 172 12.66 3.72 13.87
CA HIS A 172 12.06 2.69 14.73
C HIS A 172 10.67 2.28 14.20
N TYR A 173 9.79 3.26 13.95
CA TYR A 173 8.43 2.98 13.49
C TYR A 173 8.39 2.45 12.06
N VAL A 174 9.24 2.94 11.14
CA VAL A 174 9.33 2.38 9.78
C VAL A 174 9.63 0.88 9.80
N LYS A 175 10.50 0.40 10.69
CA LYS A 175 10.78 -1.05 10.83
C LYS A 175 9.54 -1.85 11.28
N ARG A 176 8.64 -1.25 12.05
CA ARG A 176 7.41 -1.91 12.52
C ARG A 176 6.33 -1.95 11.44
N PHE A 177 6.30 -0.97 10.53
CA PHE A 177 5.24 -0.78 9.54
C PHE A 177 5.61 -1.32 8.14
N LYS A 178 6.80 -1.84 7.95
CA LYS A 178 7.23 -2.62 6.78
C LYS A 178 7.07 -4.12 7.04
#